data_01994532c7b911c6bbbbd21523344c97
#
_entry.id   01994532c7b911c6bbbbd21523344c97
#
_cell.length_a   1.000
_cell.length_b   1.000
_cell.length_c   1.000
_cell.angle_alpha   90.00
_cell.angle_beta   90.00
_cell.angle_gamma   90.00
#
_symmetry.space_group_name_H-M   'P 1'
#
loop_
_entity.id
_entity.type
_entity.pdbx_description
1 polymer ?
#
loop_
_entity_poly.entity_id
_entity_poly.type
_entity_poly.pdbx_seq_one_letter_code
_entity_poly.pdbx_strand_id
1 'polypeptide(L)'
;MTHNDYTARTARVEVRLDGLLGDALEANRRGRLSHFIVDETSPAIAIFAPAHRQQNIEGDWYGEHAGKWLVAAAKAAARSGDEDLLARVRRVADFLVAHQEADGYMGTYAPEHRFMRKQAPKPGTWDGAPSVRTWDIWTHAYLILGLLEIHKHFPEPRYLDAARRIGALCLDTLTRGGIDITELGNHHGMSATVLLDPAVELYFATGEQAFLDLALTVLGQADAHPDLALLTRALAGVDAAQIATGKAYQLAWNLVGLAKLHRATGRAEYLSAVESLWRSIRDHHLSLGGGPWGGVAHRSREVFNPAGVFSPQGYVETCSTLAWIQLNRELLRITGQARYVEEIERSAYNDLLGAQAPNGEDWCYYVFPNGRRVHTTYWRCCKSSGAMAIEELPAIAYTRGGDDALAVNLYGPGAARVELARAGTVRIEQDTAYPFDGRIGLHVSPERAARFALKLRIPSWANGASVSINGESVSTAIALGDYLVLDREWNDGDRIAIDFPMAPHFHTAVNRNVQESRAPDGSPVAQEVLHNEYLAVTCGPLVYATGLIDGFKTEETLKPPAAPASDWLHWHAADARHPTPRIELDPGYRAPLVFEPYYCAGGRVDGAWRLTWLSLPPVSPR
;
A
#
# COMPACT_ATOMS: atom_id res chain seq x y z
N MET A 1 0.45 31.45 -1.30
CA MET A 1 -0.12 30.47 -0.37
C MET A 1 1.00 29.49 -0.08
N THR A 2 1.48 29.48 1.14
CA THR A 2 2.55 28.58 1.57
C THR A 2 1.95 27.17 1.65
N HIS A 3 2.42 26.28 0.78
CA HIS A 3 2.07 24.86 0.85
C HIS A 3 2.56 24.32 2.21
N ASN A 4 1.62 23.90 3.05
CA ASN A 4 1.93 23.14 4.25
C ASN A 4 2.49 21.76 3.84
N ASP A 5 3.77 21.72 3.52
CA ASP A 5 4.46 20.47 3.27
C ASP A 5 4.76 19.83 4.63
N TYR A 6 3.98 18.81 5.00
CA TYR A 6 4.13 18.06 6.24
C TYR A 6 5.49 17.34 6.35
N THR A 7 6.36 17.51 5.36
CA THR A 7 7.73 16.99 5.38
C THR A 7 8.70 18.04 4.87
N ALA A 8 9.00 19.01 5.71
CA ALA A 8 10.12 19.90 5.38
C ALA A 8 11.42 19.07 5.29
N ARG A 9 12.16 19.24 4.21
CA ARG A 9 13.44 18.57 3.89
C ARG A 9 14.55 18.69 4.96
N THR A 10 14.31 19.43 6.03
CA THR A 10 15.33 19.79 7.04
C THR A 10 15.10 19.19 8.42
N ALA A 11 13.98 18.54 8.69
CA ALA A 11 13.76 17.94 10.01
C ALA A 11 14.03 16.45 9.99
N ARG A 12 14.92 16.02 10.85
CA ARG A 12 15.22 14.61 11.04
C ARG A 12 14.10 13.97 11.84
N VAL A 13 13.46 12.96 11.29
CA VAL A 13 12.51 12.09 11.99
C VAL A 13 13.12 10.70 11.98
N GLU A 14 13.51 10.23 13.13
CA GLU A 14 14.03 8.88 13.35
C GLU A 14 12.93 8.07 14.04
N VAL A 15 12.56 6.94 13.46
CA VAL A 15 11.47 6.09 13.97
C VAL A 15 11.97 4.67 14.17
N ARG A 16 11.71 4.14 15.35
CA ARG A 16 11.84 2.73 15.66
C ARG A 16 10.44 2.17 15.93
N LEU A 17 10.02 1.22 15.13
CA LEU A 17 8.83 0.40 15.37
C LEU A 17 9.28 -0.94 15.97
N ASP A 18 8.64 -1.32 17.05
CA ASP A 18 8.82 -2.61 17.73
C ASP A 18 7.52 -3.44 17.60
N GLY A 19 7.45 -4.59 18.27
CA GLY A 19 6.28 -5.46 18.22
C GLY A 19 5.96 -5.94 16.81
N LEU A 20 4.69 -6.10 16.49
CA LEU A 20 4.24 -6.77 15.26
C LEU A 20 4.79 -6.13 13.97
N LEU A 21 4.79 -4.80 13.88
CA LEU A 21 5.33 -4.09 12.70
C LEU A 21 6.86 -4.10 12.69
N GLY A 22 7.49 -3.98 13.85
CA GLY A 22 8.94 -4.08 13.99
C GLY A 22 9.47 -5.46 13.61
N ASP A 23 8.79 -6.51 14.06
CA ASP A 23 9.12 -7.90 13.70
C ASP A 23 9.00 -8.14 12.19
N ALA A 24 7.96 -7.58 11.56
CA ALA A 24 7.76 -7.67 10.12
C ALA A 24 8.83 -6.93 9.31
N LEU A 25 9.24 -5.74 9.76
CA LEU A 25 10.35 -4.98 9.18
C LEU A 25 11.69 -5.73 9.31
N GLU A 26 11.94 -6.33 10.47
CA GLU A 26 13.18 -7.07 10.72
C GLU A 26 13.20 -8.38 9.91
N ALA A 27 12.06 -9.08 9.83
CA ALA A 27 11.92 -10.25 8.96
C ALA A 27 12.20 -9.88 7.48
N ASN A 28 11.64 -8.76 7.00
CA ASN A 28 11.90 -8.26 5.64
C ASN A 28 13.40 -7.98 5.40
N ARG A 29 14.05 -7.29 6.34
CA ARG A 29 15.48 -6.97 6.26
C ARG A 29 16.34 -8.23 6.20
N ARG A 30 16.12 -9.19 7.10
CA ARG A 30 16.86 -10.46 7.16
C ARG A 30 16.49 -11.42 6.04
N GLY A 31 15.24 -11.40 5.58
CA GLY A 31 14.74 -12.25 4.52
C GLY A 31 14.95 -11.64 3.13
N ARG A 32 13.89 -11.09 2.55
CA ARG A 32 13.87 -10.63 1.15
C ARG A 32 14.99 -9.67 0.79
N LEU A 33 15.30 -8.69 1.65
CA LEU A 33 16.30 -7.69 1.34
C LEU A 33 17.75 -8.23 1.41
N SER A 34 17.98 -9.29 2.21
CA SER A 34 19.31 -9.88 2.36
C SER A 34 19.58 -11.08 1.45
N HIS A 35 18.54 -11.78 0.96
CA HIS A 35 18.73 -13.02 0.22
C HIS A 35 18.38 -12.91 -1.27
N PHE A 36 17.53 -11.99 -1.67
CA PHE A 36 17.09 -11.88 -3.06
C PHE A 36 18.16 -11.32 -4.00
N ILE A 37 18.78 -10.22 -3.61
CA ILE A 37 19.90 -9.61 -4.31
C ILE A 37 21.08 -9.57 -3.35
N VAL A 38 22.05 -10.42 -3.60
CA VAL A 38 23.26 -10.54 -2.77
C VAL A 38 24.44 -9.75 -3.34
N ASP A 39 24.48 -9.63 -4.66
CA ASP A 39 25.48 -8.88 -5.41
C ASP A 39 25.03 -8.64 -6.86
N GLU A 40 25.92 -8.13 -7.69
CA GLU A 40 25.71 -7.87 -9.12
C GLU A 40 25.49 -9.13 -9.97
N THR A 41 25.84 -10.32 -9.47
CA THR A 41 25.62 -11.60 -10.18
C THR A 41 24.21 -12.16 -9.95
N SER A 42 23.49 -11.59 -9.00
CA SER A 42 22.09 -11.98 -8.74
C SER A 42 21.26 -11.83 -10.02
N PRO A 43 20.40 -12.79 -10.39
CA PRO A 43 19.69 -12.78 -11.67
C PRO A 43 18.95 -11.49 -11.96
N ALA A 44 18.34 -10.87 -10.93
CA ALA A 44 17.61 -9.60 -11.06
C ALA A 44 18.50 -8.39 -11.38
N ILE A 45 19.82 -8.51 -11.21
CA ILE A 45 20.81 -7.46 -11.49
C ILE A 45 21.63 -7.81 -12.74
N ALA A 46 22.08 -9.05 -12.86
CA ALA A 46 22.88 -9.50 -14.00
C ALA A 46 22.23 -9.23 -15.37
N ILE A 47 20.89 -9.20 -15.45
CA ILE A 47 20.13 -8.90 -16.67
C ILE A 47 20.42 -7.51 -17.26
N PHE A 48 21.02 -6.59 -16.50
CA PHE A 48 21.41 -5.26 -16.98
C PHE A 48 22.79 -5.24 -17.66
N ALA A 49 23.56 -6.32 -17.59
CA ALA A 49 24.85 -6.41 -18.27
C ALA A 49 24.68 -6.51 -19.80
N PRO A 50 25.58 -5.91 -20.59
CA PRO A 50 25.47 -5.90 -22.06
C PRO A 50 25.30 -7.28 -22.71
N ALA A 51 26.00 -8.31 -22.18
CA ALA A 51 25.89 -9.68 -22.69
C ALA A 51 24.48 -10.27 -22.55
N HIS A 52 23.75 -9.92 -21.48
CA HIS A 52 22.37 -10.34 -21.29
C HIS A 52 21.40 -9.55 -22.18
N ARG A 53 21.64 -8.24 -22.36
CA ARG A 53 20.83 -7.39 -23.24
C ARG A 53 20.79 -7.92 -24.68
N GLN A 54 21.91 -8.41 -25.21
CA GLN A 54 22.01 -8.97 -26.57
C GLN A 54 21.08 -10.18 -26.78
N GLN A 55 20.75 -10.90 -25.73
CA GLN A 55 19.89 -12.09 -25.78
C GLN A 55 18.42 -11.79 -25.53
N ASN A 56 18.09 -10.64 -24.94
CA ASN A 56 16.73 -10.27 -24.57
C ASN A 56 16.05 -9.46 -25.67
N ILE A 57 15.29 -10.13 -26.52
CA ILE A 57 14.56 -9.52 -27.65
C ILE A 57 13.10 -9.24 -27.33
N GLU A 58 12.55 -9.94 -26.36
CA GLU A 58 11.18 -9.78 -25.88
C GLU A 58 11.17 -10.20 -24.41
N GLY A 59 10.82 -9.31 -23.53
CA GLY A 59 11.06 -9.56 -22.14
C GLY A 59 9.86 -9.39 -21.26
N ASP A 60 10.10 -9.83 -20.06
CA ASP A 60 9.24 -9.67 -18.92
C ASP A 60 9.59 -8.36 -18.18
N TRP A 61 8.74 -8.01 -17.20
CA TRP A 61 8.90 -6.85 -16.32
C TRP A 61 10.04 -7.02 -15.28
N TYR A 62 10.85 -8.03 -15.36
CA TYR A 62 11.84 -8.42 -14.34
C TYR A 62 12.87 -7.34 -13.99
N GLY A 63 13.14 -6.41 -14.90
CA GLY A 63 13.98 -5.25 -14.63
C GLY A 63 13.49 -4.36 -13.48
N GLU A 64 12.21 -4.39 -13.15
CA GLU A 64 11.66 -3.64 -12.02
C GLU A 64 12.24 -4.02 -10.66
N HIS A 65 12.67 -5.29 -10.51
CA HIS A 65 13.14 -5.81 -9.24
C HIS A 65 14.37 -5.07 -8.71
N ALA A 66 15.26 -4.64 -9.58
CA ALA A 66 16.42 -3.85 -9.19
C ALA A 66 16.00 -2.55 -8.50
N GLY A 67 15.12 -1.77 -9.14
CA GLY A 67 14.65 -0.50 -8.59
C GLY A 67 13.82 -0.68 -7.32
N LYS A 68 12.90 -1.63 -7.29
CA LYS A 68 12.10 -1.94 -6.10
C LYS A 68 12.96 -2.34 -4.90
N TRP A 69 13.94 -3.22 -5.15
CA TRP A 69 14.87 -3.65 -4.10
C TRP A 69 15.70 -2.48 -3.60
N LEU A 70 16.23 -1.61 -4.49
CA LEU A 70 16.99 -0.44 -4.10
C LEU A 70 16.20 0.50 -3.20
N VAL A 71 14.91 0.76 -3.52
CA VAL A 71 14.03 1.57 -2.67
C VAL A 71 13.90 0.95 -1.28
N ALA A 72 13.55 -0.33 -1.21
CA ALA A 72 13.32 -0.99 0.07
C ALA A 72 14.61 -1.17 0.89
N ALA A 73 15.70 -1.59 0.24
CA ALA A 73 16.97 -1.87 0.91
C ALA A 73 17.67 -0.59 1.39
N ALA A 74 17.58 0.52 0.64
CA ALA A 74 18.11 1.81 1.09
C ALA A 74 17.39 2.33 2.34
N LYS A 75 16.04 2.23 2.38
CA LYS A 75 15.24 2.57 3.56
C LYS A 75 15.59 1.68 4.76
N ALA A 76 15.66 0.38 4.54
CA ALA A 76 15.99 -0.59 5.60
C ALA A 76 17.40 -0.37 6.16
N ALA A 77 18.41 -0.14 5.30
CA ALA A 77 19.77 0.16 5.72
C ALA A 77 19.85 1.45 6.52
N ALA A 78 19.18 2.51 6.06
CA ALA A 78 19.14 3.80 6.76
C ALA A 78 18.45 3.70 8.13
N ARG A 79 17.39 2.92 8.23
CA ARG A 79 16.63 2.71 9.47
C ARG A 79 17.38 1.86 10.49
N SER A 80 18.00 0.77 10.01
CA SER A 80 18.61 -0.24 10.89
C SER A 80 20.08 0.03 11.21
N GLY A 81 20.77 0.86 10.42
CA GLY A 81 22.23 0.99 10.49
C GLY A 81 22.98 -0.25 10.01
N ASP A 82 22.37 -1.12 9.20
CA ASP A 82 22.97 -2.34 8.67
C ASP A 82 24.00 -2.01 7.58
N GLU A 83 25.27 -1.99 7.96
CA GLU A 83 26.41 -1.65 7.07
C GLU A 83 26.61 -2.70 5.97
N ASP A 84 26.33 -3.97 6.20
CA ASP A 84 26.44 -5.02 5.19
C ASP A 84 25.36 -4.84 4.11
N LEU A 85 24.14 -4.52 4.51
CA LEU A 85 23.06 -4.19 3.58
C LEU A 85 23.39 -2.92 2.80
N LEU A 86 23.90 -1.88 3.47
CA LEU A 86 24.33 -0.63 2.82
C LEU A 86 25.45 -0.87 1.80
N ALA A 87 26.46 -1.67 2.14
CA ALA A 87 27.53 -2.02 1.21
C ALA A 87 27.00 -2.73 -0.04
N ARG A 88 26.01 -3.61 0.13
CA ARG A 88 25.33 -4.30 -0.96
C ARG A 88 24.50 -3.34 -1.82
N VAL A 89 23.75 -2.45 -1.20
CA VAL A 89 22.98 -1.39 -1.90
C VAL A 89 23.89 -0.56 -2.79
N ARG A 90 25.04 -0.11 -2.27
CA ARG A 90 26.03 0.65 -3.03
C ARG A 90 26.61 -0.17 -4.19
N ARG A 91 27.02 -1.41 -3.95
CA ARG A 91 27.57 -2.29 -4.98
C ARG A 91 26.60 -2.48 -6.15
N VAL A 92 25.33 -2.76 -5.85
CA VAL A 92 24.28 -2.95 -6.87
C VAL A 92 24.03 -1.65 -7.63
N ALA A 93 23.91 -0.52 -6.95
CA ALA A 93 23.72 0.78 -7.60
C ALA A 93 24.91 1.15 -8.47
N ASP A 94 26.14 0.93 -8.00
CA ASP A 94 27.37 1.18 -8.77
C ASP A 94 27.43 0.31 -10.02
N PHE A 95 27.05 -0.96 -9.93
CA PHE A 95 26.96 -1.84 -11.09
C PHE A 95 25.96 -1.29 -12.13
N LEU A 96 24.76 -0.90 -11.72
CA LEU A 96 23.76 -0.34 -12.62
C LEU A 96 24.25 0.95 -13.29
N VAL A 97 24.85 1.85 -12.52
CA VAL A 97 25.41 3.12 -13.03
C VAL A 97 26.56 2.87 -14.01
N ALA A 98 27.44 1.90 -13.73
CA ALA A 98 28.55 1.52 -14.62
C ALA A 98 28.06 0.95 -15.95
N HIS A 99 26.85 0.37 -16.01
CA HIS A 99 26.24 -0.18 -17.22
C HIS A 99 25.20 0.75 -17.88
N GLN A 100 25.07 1.98 -17.38
CA GLN A 100 24.25 3.00 -18.03
C GLN A 100 24.92 3.46 -19.32
N GLU A 101 24.19 3.48 -20.42
CA GLU A 101 24.72 3.90 -21.72
C GLU A 101 24.83 5.43 -21.85
N ALA A 102 25.54 5.87 -22.88
CA ALA A 102 25.81 7.30 -23.09
C ALA A 102 24.53 8.14 -23.28
N ASP A 103 23.49 7.55 -23.89
CA ASP A 103 22.17 8.18 -24.07
C ASP A 103 21.32 8.19 -22.80
N GLY A 104 21.77 7.57 -21.72
CA GLY A 104 21.06 7.46 -20.45
C GLY A 104 20.30 6.14 -20.25
N TYR A 105 20.29 5.25 -21.24
CA TYR A 105 19.59 3.97 -21.14
C TYR A 105 20.17 3.09 -20.03
N MET A 106 19.29 2.60 -19.16
CA MET A 106 19.60 1.67 -18.08
C MET A 106 18.52 0.59 -18.03
N GLY A 107 18.41 -0.18 -19.10
CA GLY A 107 17.40 -1.22 -19.24
C GLY A 107 18.01 -2.57 -19.58
N THR A 108 17.15 -3.50 -19.97
CA THR A 108 17.48 -4.92 -20.16
C THR A 108 17.47 -5.36 -21.62
N TYR A 109 17.32 -4.43 -22.58
CA TYR A 109 17.19 -4.75 -24.00
C TYR A 109 18.34 -4.19 -24.83
N ALA A 110 18.68 -4.88 -25.93
CA ALA A 110 19.58 -4.38 -26.97
C ALA A 110 18.96 -3.16 -27.69
N PRO A 111 19.79 -2.25 -28.28
CA PRO A 111 19.30 -1.00 -28.87
C PRO A 111 18.13 -1.14 -29.84
N GLU A 112 18.15 -2.17 -30.68
CA GLU A 112 17.15 -2.46 -31.71
C GLU A 112 15.80 -2.91 -31.13
N HIS A 113 15.75 -3.24 -29.85
CA HIS A 113 14.53 -3.75 -29.18
C HIS A 113 14.02 -2.81 -28.08
N ARG A 114 14.53 -1.57 -28.00
CA ARG A 114 14.13 -0.60 -26.97
C ARG A 114 12.86 0.14 -27.35
N PHE A 115 12.07 0.49 -26.34
CA PHE A 115 10.84 1.28 -26.48
C PHE A 115 9.91 0.77 -27.59
N MET A 116 9.79 -0.55 -27.69
CA MET A 116 8.94 -1.16 -28.70
C MET A 116 7.47 -0.97 -28.36
N ARG A 117 6.71 -0.50 -29.37
CA ARG A 117 5.27 -0.28 -29.26
C ARG A 117 4.52 -1.60 -29.07
N LYS A 118 3.33 -1.50 -28.49
CA LYS A 118 2.41 -2.62 -28.30
C LYS A 118 2.21 -3.42 -29.58
N GLN A 119 2.19 -4.73 -29.44
CA GLN A 119 1.89 -5.68 -30.49
C GLN A 119 0.49 -6.26 -30.31
N ALA A 120 -0.05 -6.88 -31.34
CA ALA A 120 -1.31 -7.60 -31.23
C ALA A 120 -1.30 -8.60 -30.07
N PRO A 121 -2.46 -8.88 -29.45
CA PRO A 121 -2.54 -9.83 -28.35
C PRO A 121 -1.97 -11.19 -28.77
N LYS A 122 -1.15 -11.78 -27.90
CA LYS A 122 -0.75 -13.17 -28.07
C LYS A 122 -1.94 -14.10 -27.80
N PRO A 123 -2.04 -15.25 -28.48
CA PRO A 123 -3.03 -16.26 -28.15
C PRO A 123 -2.94 -16.61 -26.65
N GLY A 124 -4.07 -16.58 -25.94
CA GLY A 124 -4.13 -16.89 -24.50
C GLY A 124 -3.86 -15.72 -23.55
N THR A 125 -3.70 -14.48 -24.04
CA THR A 125 -3.74 -13.32 -23.15
C THR A 125 -5.12 -13.21 -22.49
N TRP A 126 -5.12 -13.07 -21.18
CA TRP A 126 -6.35 -13.16 -20.38
C TRP A 126 -7.26 -11.92 -20.47
N ASP A 127 -6.70 -10.76 -20.84
CA ASP A 127 -7.42 -9.48 -20.92
C ASP A 127 -7.75 -9.05 -22.37
N GLY A 128 -7.22 -9.77 -23.36
CA GLY A 128 -7.38 -9.43 -24.77
C GLY A 128 -6.70 -8.12 -25.19
N ALA A 129 -5.95 -7.48 -24.27
CA ALA A 129 -5.23 -6.26 -24.59
C ALA A 129 -3.99 -6.54 -25.45
N PRO A 130 -3.54 -5.59 -26.29
CA PRO A 130 -2.27 -5.68 -26.98
C PRO A 130 -1.12 -5.92 -26.00
N SER A 131 -0.21 -6.83 -26.32
CA SER A 131 0.94 -7.12 -25.47
C SER A 131 2.06 -6.10 -25.69
N VAL A 132 2.75 -5.73 -24.61
CA VAL A 132 3.98 -4.93 -24.68
C VAL A 132 5.14 -5.86 -25.03
N ARG A 133 5.97 -5.46 -25.99
CA ARG A 133 7.20 -6.19 -26.33
C ARG A 133 8.32 -5.96 -25.34
N THR A 134 8.43 -4.74 -24.83
CA THR A 134 9.44 -4.33 -23.88
C THR A 134 8.84 -3.54 -22.73
N TRP A 135 9.49 -3.57 -21.59
CA TRP A 135 9.05 -2.92 -20.37
C TRP A 135 10.00 -1.79 -19.96
N ASP A 136 10.55 -1.07 -20.96
CA ASP A 136 11.57 -0.04 -20.71
C ASP A 136 11.09 1.05 -19.77
N ILE A 137 9.92 1.65 -20.05
CA ILE A 137 9.37 2.73 -19.21
C ILE A 137 9.11 2.24 -17.78
N TRP A 138 8.54 1.04 -17.64
CA TRP A 138 8.29 0.42 -16.34
C TRP A 138 9.58 0.19 -15.55
N THR A 139 10.61 -0.35 -16.20
CA THR A 139 11.93 -0.58 -15.59
C THR A 139 12.60 0.74 -15.21
N HIS A 140 12.62 1.71 -16.13
CA HIS A 140 13.20 3.04 -15.89
C HIS A 140 12.49 3.79 -14.76
N ALA A 141 11.15 3.70 -14.65
CA ALA A 141 10.39 4.29 -13.55
C ALA A 141 10.89 3.79 -12.18
N TYR A 142 11.07 2.48 -12.03
CA TYR A 142 11.60 1.93 -10.77
C TYR A 142 13.07 2.24 -10.52
N LEU A 143 13.90 2.27 -11.56
CA LEU A 143 15.32 2.62 -11.41
C LEU A 143 15.49 4.07 -10.98
N ILE A 144 14.71 5.00 -11.54
CA ILE A 144 14.71 6.40 -11.08
C ILE A 144 14.39 6.45 -9.58
N LEU A 145 13.29 5.81 -9.14
CA LEU A 145 12.90 5.80 -7.74
C LEU A 145 13.98 5.17 -6.85
N GLY A 146 14.58 4.05 -7.29
CA GLY A 146 15.63 3.38 -6.55
C GLY A 146 16.88 4.23 -6.36
N LEU A 147 17.36 4.86 -7.44
CA LEU A 147 18.54 5.73 -7.41
C LEU A 147 18.30 6.99 -6.58
N LEU A 148 17.11 7.58 -6.68
CA LEU A 148 16.72 8.74 -5.87
C LEU A 148 16.62 8.38 -4.38
N GLU A 149 16.08 7.20 -4.03
CA GLU A 149 15.97 6.80 -2.63
C GLU A 149 17.36 6.55 -2.01
N ILE A 150 18.31 5.95 -2.76
CA ILE A 150 19.70 5.82 -2.30
C ILE A 150 20.31 7.21 -2.09
N HIS A 151 20.20 8.10 -3.10
CA HIS A 151 20.75 9.45 -3.01
C HIS A 151 20.19 10.25 -1.83
N LYS A 152 18.93 10.04 -1.51
CA LYS A 152 18.24 10.71 -0.38
C LYS A 152 18.83 10.31 0.98
N HIS A 153 19.11 9.01 1.18
CA HIS A 153 19.63 8.49 2.44
C HIS A 153 21.16 8.51 2.52
N PHE A 154 21.81 8.29 1.39
CA PHE A 154 23.27 8.19 1.24
C PHE A 154 23.71 9.06 0.05
N PRO A 155 23.81 10.39 0.23
CA PRO A 155 24.02 11.34 -0.87
C PRO A 155 25.29 11.06 -1.66
N GLU A 156 25.11 10.64 -2.92
CA GLU A 156 26.17 10.42 -3.90
C GLU A 156 25.72 11.06 -5.22
N PRO A 157 26.42 12.07 -5.75
CA PRO A 157 26.03 12.78 -6.97
C PRO A 157 25.82 11.86 -8.18
N ARG A 158 26.59 10.78 -8.30
CA ARG A 158 26.50 9.83 -9.42
C ARG A 158 25.13 9.14 -9.52
N TYR A 159 24.44 8.88 -8.40
CA TYR A 159 23.12 8.24 -8.41
C TYR A 159 22.05 9.21 -8.89
N LEU A 160 22.12 10.47 -8.45
CA LEU A 160 21.24 11.52 -8.94
C LEU A 160 21.45 11.78 -10.43
N ASP A 161 22.72 11.85 -10.89
CA ASP A 161 23.05 12.05 -12.30
C ASP A 161 22.54 10.90 -13.16
N ALA A 162 22.71 9.66 -12.71
CA ALA A 162 22.19 8.49 -13.43
C ALA A 162 20.65 8.54 -13.55
N ALA A 163 19.94 8.88 -12.49
CA ALA A 163 18.49 9.05 -12.52
C ALA A 163 18.07 10.18 -13.48
N ARG A 164 18.77 11.31 -13.47
CA ARG A 164 18.56 12.44 -14.41
C ARG A 164 18.69 12.00 -15.88
N ARG A 165 19.75 11.22 -16.20
CA ARG A 165 19.98 10.75 -17.56
C ARG A 165 18.87 9.78 -18.03
N ILE A 166 18.35 8.93 -17.15
CA ILE A 166 17.15 8.10 -17.46
C ILE A 166 15.95 9.00 -17.76
N GLY A 167 15.69 10.01 -16.92
CA GLY A 167 14.56 10.94 -17.11
C GLY A 167 14.69 11.72 -18.42
N ALA A 168 15.89 12.19 -18.76
CA ALA A 168 16.17 12.88 -20.03
C ALA A 168 15.93 11.98 -21.24
N LEU A 169 16.37 10.72 -21.19
CA LEU A 169 16.08 9.73 -22.24
C LEU A 169 14.57 9.51 -22.42
N CYS A 170 13.83 9.36 -21.33
CA CYS A 170 12.37 9.22 -21.40
C CYS A 170 11.70 10.45 -22.03
N LEU A 171 12.11 11.65 -21.63
CA LEU A 171 11.60 12.90 -22.22
C LEU A 171 11.88 12.97 -23.72
N ASP A 172 13.12 12.68 -24.14
CA ASP A 172 13.51 12.67 -25.55
C ASP A 172 12.72 11.64 -26.35
N THR A 173 12.49 10.45 -25.80
CA THR A 173 11.71 9.38 -26.44
C THR A 173 10.26 9.85 -26.71
N LEU A 174 9.64 10.50 -25.73
CA LEU A 174 8.24 10.95 -25.84
C LEU A 174 8.08 12.20 -26.71
N THR A 175 9.06 13.12 -26.69
CA THR A 175 8.98 14.41 -27.39
C THR A 175 9.65 14.35 -28.77
N ARG A 176 10.99 14.30 -28.82
CA ARG A 176 11.74 14.26 -30.07
C ARG A 176 11.57 12.95 -30.83
N GLY A 177 11.45 11.83 -30.11
CA GLY A 177 11.13 10.52 -30.69
C GLY A 177 9.69 10.39 -31.16
N GLY A 178 8.79 11.27 -30.72
CA GLY A 178 7.39 11.31 -31.14
C GLY A 178 6.60 10.06 -30.77
N ILE A 179 7.00 9.35 -29.72
CA ILE A 179 6.30 8.15 -29.26
C ILE A 179 5.27 8.54 -28.20
N ASP A 180 4.01 8.13 -28.39
CA ASP A 180 2.99 8.28 -27.35
C ASP A 180 3.23 7.25 -26.25
N ILE A 181 3.31 7.69 -24.99
CA ILE A 181 3.59 6.81 -23.86
C ILE A 181 2.53 5.69 -23.71
N THR A 182 1.31 5.93 -24.12
CA THR A 182 0.23 4.94 -24.05
C THR A 182 0.46 3.77 -25.01
N GLU A 183 1.28 3.93 -26.04
CA GLU A 183 1.71 2.84 -26.91
C GLU A 183 2.80 1.95 -26.29
N LEU A 184 3.47 2.42 -25.23
CA LEU A 184 4.55 1.71 -24.53
C LEU A 184 4.08 0.92 -23.31
N GLY A 185 2.78 0.88 -23.06
CA GLY A 185 2.23 0.24 -21.88
C GLY A 185 0.99 -0.62 -22.14
N ASN A 186 0.75 -1.62 -21.28
CA ASN A 186 -0.51 -2.37 -21.23
C ASN A 186 -1.61 -1.54 -20.57
N HIS A 187 -2.84 -2.07 -20.58
CA HIS A 187 -4.00 -1.45 -19.94
C HIS A 187 -4.25 -0.01 -20.47
N HIS A 188 -4.32 0.12 -21.81
CA HIS A 188 -4.46 1.42 -22.48
C HIS A 188 -3.33 2.40 -22.14
N GLY A 189 -2.11 1.88 -21.95
CA GLY A 189 -0.93 2.65 -21.61
C GLY A 189 -0.71 2.87 -20.10
N MET A 190 -1.67 2.50 -19.26
CA MET A 190 -1.62 2.79 -17.83
C MET A 190 -0.39 2.20 -17.12
N SER A 191 0.21 1.12 -17.63
CA SER A 191 1.46 0.58 -17.10
C SER A 191 2.70 1.39 -17.46
N ALA A 192 2.64 2.27 -18.45
CA ALA A 192 3.74 3.17 -18.81
C ALA A 192 3.55 4.58 -18.19
N THR A 193 2.30 5.03 -18.11
CA THR A 193 2.01 6.36 -17.53
C THR A 193 2.36 6.48 -16.04
N VAL A 194 2.66 5.36 -15.35
CA VAL A 194 3.27 5.38 -14.01
C VAL A 194 4.59 6.17 -13.94
N LEU A 195 5.24 6.45 -15.07
CA LEU A 195 6.39 7.34 -15.18
C LEU A 195 6.09 8.74 -14.63
N LEU A 196 4.82 9.12 -14.53
CA LEU A 196 4.37 10.37 -13.91
C LEU A 196 4.95 10.56 -12.50
N ASP A 197 4.95 9.52 -11.66
CA ASP A 197 5.49 9.58 -10.29
C ASP A 197 7.01 9.84 -10.27
N PRO A 198 7.88 9.00 -10.86
CA PRO A 198 9.33 9.27 -10.85
C PRO A 198 9.74 10.54 -11.59
N ALA A 199 8.98 11.01 -12.57
CA ALA A 199 9.25 12.29 -13.23
C ALA A 199 9.08 13.47 -12.24
N VAL A 200 8.03 13.46 -11.43
CA VAL A 200 7.85 14.48 -10.39
C VAL A 200 8.88 14.35 -9.26
N GLU A 201 9.28 13.13 -8.90
CA GLU A 201 10.36 12.93 -7.91
C GLU A 201 11.70 13.47 -8.42
N LEU A 202 12.03 13.29 -9.71
CA LEU A 202 13.19 13.93 -10.33
C LEU A 202 13.12 15.45 -10.24
N TYR A 203 11.95 16.03 -10.53
CA TYR A 203 11.76 17.47 -10.37
C TYR A 203 12.00 17.93 -8.93
N PHE A 204 11.49 17.21 -7.93
CA PHE A 204 11.73 17.54 -6.53
C PHE A 204 13.21 17.40 -6.13
N ALA A 205 13.91 16.40 -6.68
CA ALA A 205 15.30 16.17 -6.36
C ALA A 205 16.27 17.16 -7.01
N THR A 206 15.93 17.67 -8.21
CA THR A 206 16.84 18.47 -9.04
C THR A 206 16.43 19.93 -9.17
N GLY A 207 15.14 20.23 -9.09
CA GLY A 207 14.56 21.54 -9.45
C GLY A 207 14.52 21.81 -10.96
N GLU A 208 14.89 20.85 -11.81
CA GLU A 208 14.97 21.04 -13.27
C GLU A 208 13.58 20.97 -13.92
N GLN A 209 13.21 22.05 -14.63
CA GLN A 209 11.92 22.17 -15.29
C GLN A 209 11.65 21.04 -16.29
N ALA A 210 12.68 20.50 -16.94
CA ALA A 210 12.57 19.39 -17.89
C ALA A 210 11.84 18.16 -17.32
N PHE A 211 11.98 17.89 -16.02
CA PHE A 211 11.30 16.76 -15.39
C PHE A 211 9.84 17.05 -15.02
N LEU A 212 9.52 18.31 -14.74
CA LEU A 212 8.12 18.72 -14.65
C LEU A 212 7.45 18.68 -16.04
N ASP A 213 8.17 19.08 -17.09
CA ASP A 213 7.69 18.99 -18.47
C ASP A 213 7.48 17.51 -18.90
N LEU A 214 8.36 16.59 -18.48
CA LEU A 214 8.17 15.16 -18.66
C LEU A 214 6.86 14.69 -17.99
N ALA A 215 6.64 15.06 -16.73
CA ALA A 215 5.43 14.70 -16.00
C ALA A 215 4.15 15.23 -16.68
N LEU A 216 4.18 16.49 -17.14
CA LEU A 216 3.07 17.09 -17.86
C LEU A 216 2.83 16.45 -19.24
N THR A 217 3.90 16.04 -19.93
CA THR A 217 3.80 15.29 -21.20
C THR A 217 3.14 13.94 -20.97
N VAL A 218 3.57 13.19 -19.95
CA VAL A 218 2.97 11.89 -19.58
C VAL A 218 1.47 12.06 -19.26
N LEU A 219 1.12 13.06 -18.43
CA LEU A 219 -0.28 13.29 -18.08
C LEU A 219 -1.10 13.72 -19.30
N GLY A 220 -0.55 14.58 -20.16
CA GLY A 220 -1.23 15.05 -21.37
C GLY A 220 -1.54 13.91 -22.34
N GLN A 221 -0.58 13.00 -22.57
CA GLN A 221 -0.79 11.82 -23.40
C GLN A 221 -1.76 10.81 -22.76
N ALA A 222 -1.66 10.61 -21.42
CA ALA A 222 -2.61 9.77 -20.69
C ALA A 222 -4.04 10.29 -20.76
N ASP A 223 -4.23 11.61 -20.70
CA ASP A 223 -5.56 12.22 -20.74
C ASP A 223 -6.13 12.30 -22.15
N ALA A 224 -5.27 12.35 -23.17
CA ALA A 224 -5.68 12.31 -24.56
C ALA A 224 -6.16 10.91 -25.04
N HIS A 225 -5.75 9.85 -24.36
CA HIS A 225 -6.19 8.48 -24.71
C HIS A 225 -7.64 8.23 -24.26
N PRO A 226 -8.57 7.89 -25.18
CA PRO A 226 -10.01 7.89 -24.89
C PRO A 226 -10.45 6.93 -23.77
N ASP A 227 -9.80 5.77 -23.65
CA ASP A 227 -10.15 4.78 -22.62
C ASP A 227 -9.48 5.07 -21.27
N LEU A 228 -8.35 5.76 -21.26
CA LEU A 228 -7.65 6.15 -20.04
C LEU A 228 -8.14 7.50 -19.53
N ALA A 229 -8.00 8.58 -20.32
CA ALA A 229 -8.43 9.96 -20.04
C ALA A 229 -8.35 10.31 -18.54
N LEU A 230 -7.17 10.05 -17.95
CA LEU A 230 -6.98 9.88 -16.51
C LEU A 230 -7.51 11.07 -15.70
N LEU A 231 -7.14 12.29 -16.08
CA LEU A 231 -7.56 13.51 -15.39
C LEU A 231 -9.04 13.81 -15.63
N THR A 232 -9.44 13.79 -16.91
CA THR A 232 -10.80 14.13 -17.34
C THR A 232 -11.84 13.18 -16.73
N ARG A 233 -11.60 11.88 -16.77
CA ARG A 233 -12.54 10.88 -16.22
C ARG A 233 -12.57 10.89 -14.70
N ALA A 234 -11.42 11.13 -14.04
CA ALA A 234 -11.37 11.29 -12.59
C ALA A 234 -12.17 12.49 -12.11
N LEU A 235 -12.05 13.64 -12.79
CA LEU A 235 -12.82 14.86 -12.49
C LEU A 235 -14.32 14.68 -12.76
N ALA A 236 -14.68 13.86 -13.76
CA ALA A 236 -16.07 13.52 -14.05
C ALA A 236 -16.68 12.51 -13.05
N GLY A 237 -15.92 12.01 -12.08
CA GLY A 237 -16.40 11.06 -11.07
C GLY A 237 -16.64 9.65 -11.62
N VAL A 238 -15.94 9.28 -12.69
CA VAL A 238 -16.01 7.92 -13.26
C VAL A 238 -15.45 6.93 -12.25
N ASP A 239 -16.10 5.78 -12.10
CA ASP A 239 -15.68 4.72 -11.18
C ASP A 239 -14.29 4.18 -11.53
N ALA A 240 -13.47 3.88 -10.50
CA ALA A 240 -12.11 3.41 -10.67
C ALA A 240 -12.00 2.14 -11.53
N ALA A 241 -12.99 1.24 -11.46
CA ALA A 241 -13.03 0.04 -12.28
C ALA A 241 -13.25 0.31 -13.77
N GLN A 242 -13.69 1.52 -14.12
CA GLN A 242 -13.95 1.93 -15.50
C GLN A 242 -12.80 2.76 -16.10
N ILE A 243 -11.78 3.13 -15.33
CA ILE A 243 -10.60 3.82 -15.87
C ILE A 243 -9.72 2.80 -16.59
N ALA A 244 -9.57 2.96 -17.90
CA ALA A 244 -8.90 1.98 -18.76
C ALA A 244 -9.47 0.56 -18.56
N THR A 245 -8.67 -0.39 -18.09
CA THR A 245 -9.13 -1.74 -17.72
C THR A 245 -9.46 -1.89 -16.24
N GLY A 246 -9.34 -0.83 -15.42
CA GLY A 246 -9.49 -0.91 -13.98
C GLY A 246 -8.34 -1.62 -13.26
N LYS A 247 -7.14 -1.71 -13.86
CA LYS A 247 -5.96 -2.35 -13.24
C LYS A 247 -5.57 -1.62 -11.97
N ALA A 248 -5.82 -2.25 -10.83
CA ALA A 248 -5.79 -1.60 -9.51
C ALA A 248 -4.43 -1.01 -9.16
N TYR A 249 -3.35 -1.79 -9.34
CA TYR A 249 -2.00 -1.36 -8.99
C TYR A 249 -1.55 -0.13 -9.80
N GLN A 250 -1.65 -0.21 -11.12
CA GLN A 250 -1.20 0.87 -12.00
C GLN A 250 -2.04 2.13 -11.83
N LEU A 251 -3.35 1.99 -11.65
CA LEU A 251 -4.20 3.16 -11.40
C LEU A 251 -3.80 3.86 -10.10
N ALA A 252 -3.68 3.11 -9.00
CA ALA A 252 -3.27 3.70 -7.73
C ALA A 252 -1.88 4.35 -7.81
N TRP A 253 -0.92 3.77 -8.55
CA TRP A 253 0.40 4.36 -8.73
C TRP A 253 0.36 5.62 -9.62
N ASN A 254 -0.45 5.66 -10.67
CA ASN A 254 -0.69 6.90 -11.44
C ASN A 254 -1.26 8.02 -10.54
N LEU A 255 -2.16 7.67 -9.60
CA LEU A 255 -2.69 8.64 -8.63
C LEU A 255 -1.63 9.16 -7.67
N VAL A 256 -0.64 8.35 -7.28
CA VAL A 256 0.54 8.82 -6.53
C VAL A 256 1.28 9.91 -7.33
N GLY A 257 1.54 9.67 -8.61
CA GLY A 257 2.17 10.65 -9.49
C GLY A 257 1.35 11.94 -9.62
N LEU A 258 0.03 11.82 -9.78
CA LEU A 258 -0.86 12.97 -9.90
C LEU A 258 -0.95 13.78 -8.58
N ALA A 259 -0.95 13.10 -7.42
CA ALA A 259 -0.87 13.77 -6.12
C ALA A 259 0.44 14.55 -5.95
N LYS A 260 1.57 13.98 -6.37
CA LYS A 260 2.87 14.65 -6.38
C LYS A 260 2.89 15.82 -7.37
N LEU A 261 2.25 15.68 -8.52
CA LEU A 261 2.13 16.77 -9.49
C LEU A 261 1.31 17.95 -8.94
N HIS A 262 0.26 17.67 -8.13
CA HIS A 262 -0.41 18.72 -7.35
C HIS A 262 0.58 19.45 -6.43
N ARG A 263 1.42 18.73 -5.70
CA ARG A 263 2.44 19.33 -4.81
C ARG A 263 3.46 20.18 -5.58
N ALA A 264 3.84 19.74 -6.77
CA ALA A 264 4.81 20.46 -7.62
C ALA A 264 4.24 21.75 -8.21
N THR A 265 2.95 21.75 -8.56
CA THR A 265 2.34 22.83 -9.37
C THR A 265 1.35 23.70 -8.60
N GLY A 266 0.78 23.20 -7.50
CA GLY A 266 -0.31 23.83 -6.77
C GLY A 266 -1.68 23.79 -7.48
N ARG A 267 -1.80 23.09 -8.63
CA ARG A 267 -3.05 23.02 -9.39
C ARG A 267 -4.07 22.16 -8.67
N ALA A 268 -5.18 22.76 -8.27
CA ALA A 268 -6.20 22.13 -7.42
C ALA A 268 -6.92 20.96 -8.12
N GLU A 269 -7.07 21.03 -9.45
CA GLU A 269 -7.73 19.98 -10.21
C GLU A 269 -7.04 18.61 -10.07
N TYR A 270 -5.71 18.56 -9.91
CA TYR A 270 -4.99 17.31 -9.72
C TYR A 270 -5.37 16.65 -8.40
N LEU A 271 -5.42 17.42 -7.31
CA LEU A 271 -5.88 16.89 -6.02
C LEU A 271 -7.35 16.46 -6.07
N SER A 272 -8.20 17.25 -6.73
CA SER A 272 -9.63 16.92 -6.89
C SER A 272 -9.83 15.61 -7.64
N ALA A 273 -9.07 15.36 -8.70
CA ALA A 273 -9.08 14.11 -9.46
C ALA A 273 -8.61 12.92 -8.60
N VAL A 274 -7.51 13.10 -7.87
CA VAL A 274 -6.98 12.06 -6.96
C VAL A 274 -7.99 11.71 -5.88
N GLU A 275 -8.59 12.71 -5.22
CA GLU A 275 -9.59 12.46 -4.17
C GLU A 275 -10.88 11.86 -4.72
N SER A 276 -11.27 12.16 -5.96
CA SER A 276 -12.43 11.55 -6.62
C SER A 276 -12.22 10.05 -6.78
N LEU A 277 -11.10 9.62 -7.37
CA LEU A 277 -10.79 8.21 -7.54
C LEU A 277 -10.43 7.52 -6.22
N TRP A 278 -9.80 8.21 -5.26
CA TRP A 278 -9.57 7.69 -3.93
C TRP A 278 -10.89 7.32 -3.23
N ARG A 279 -11.92 8.19 -3.32
CA ARG A 279 -13.26 7.89 -2.78
C ARG A 279 -13.88 6.69 -3.48
N SER A 280 -13.82 6.62 -4.82
CA SER A 280 -14.32 5.46 -5.57
C SER A 280 -13.65 4.16 -5.10
N ILE A 281 -12.30 4.15 -4.97
CA ILE A 281 -11.57 2.97 -4.50
C ILE A 281 -11.96 2.63 -3.06
N ARG A 282 -11.96 3.61 -2.15
CA ARG A 282 -12.26 3.40 -0.75
C ARG A 282 -13.66 2.84 -0.52
N ASP A 283 -14.64 3.38 -1.22
CA ASP A 283 -16.05 3.09 -0.96
C ASP A 283 -16.52 1.80 -1.65
N HIS A 284 -15.84 1.37 -2.74
CA HIS A 284 -16.33 0.27 -3.58
C HIS A 284 -15.29 -0.84 -3.87
N HIS A 285 -14.00 -0.59 -3.65
CA HIS A 285 -12.95 -1.45 -4.18
C HIS A 285 -11.89 -1.87 -3.16
N LEU A 286 -12.19 -1.84 -1.87
CA LEU A 286 -11.31 -2.34 -0.83
C LEU A 286 -11.85 -3.63 -0.21
N SER A 287 -10.92 -4.55 0.08
CA SER A 287 -11.20 -5.66 0.96
C SER A 287 -11.49 -5.18 2.39
N LEU A 288 -12.06 -6.04 3.23
CA LEU A 288 -12.17 -5.74 4.67
C LEU A 288 -10.80 -5.49 5.30
N GLY A 289 -9.75 -6.16 4.80
CA GLY A 289 -8.35 -5.97 5.22
C GLY A 289 -7.68 -4.69 4.71
N GLY A 290 -8.34 -3.90 3.88
CA GLY A 290 -7.92 -2.56 3.45
C GLY A 290 -7.15 -2.51 2.13
N GLY A 291 -6.75 -3.64 1.54
CA GLY A 291 -6.12 -3.64 0.23
C GLY A 291 -7.11 -3.50 -0.93
N PRO A 292 -6.73 -2.82 -2.03
CA PRO A 292 -7.54 -2.79 -3.24
C PRO A 292 -7.76 -4.19 -3.82
N TRP A 293 -9.01 -4.56 -4.04
CA TRP A 293 -9.38 -5.93 -4.36
C TRP A 293 -10.11 -6.08 -5.68
N GLY A 294 -10.05 -7.29 -6.23
CA GLY A 294 -10.68 -7.66 -7.48
C GLY A 294 -10.84 -9.18 -7.62
N GLY A 295 -10.87 -9.66 -8.86
CA GLY A 295 -10.78 -11.09 -9.16
C GLY A 295 -12.10 -11.87 -9.10
N VAL A 296 -13.24 -11.20 -9.00
CA VAL A 296 -14.56 -11.85 -9.02
C VAL A 296 -15.04 -12.11 -10.46
N ALA A 297 -14.81 -11.17 -11.37
CA ALA A 297 -15.18 -11.33 -12.75
C ALA A 297 -14.22 -12.28 -13.48
N HIS A 298 -14.74 -13.11 -14.37
CA HIS A 298 -14.06 -14.24 -15.01
C HIS A 298 -12.73 -13.91 -15.72
N ARG A 299 -12.49 -12.66 -16.13
CA ARG A 299 -11.27 -12.24 -16.85
C ARG A 299 -10.46 -11.19 -16.07
N SER A 300 -10.84 -10.90 -14.86
CA SER A 300 -10.33 -9.76 -14.11
C SER A 300 -9.23 -10.16 -13.15
N ARG A 301 -8.09 -10.59 -13.65
CA ARG A 301 -6.91 -10.67 -12.78
C ARG A 301 -6.40 -9.28 -12.50
N GLU A 302 -6.27 -8.94 -11.20
CA GLU A 302 -5.63 -7.71 -10.75
C GLU A 302 -6.36 -6.41 -11.17
N VAL A 303 -7.61 -6.50 -11.65
CA VAL A 303 -8.46 -5.35 -11.93
C VAL A 303 -9.56 -5.24 -10.89
N PHE A 304 -10.05 -4.04 -10.67
CA PHE A 304 -11.19 -3.83 -9.79
C PHE A 304 -12.44 -4.55 -10.28
N ASN A 305 -13.23 -5.08 -9.35
CA ASN A 305 -14.57 -5.51 -9.68
C ASN A 305 -15.46 -4.29 -9.97
N PRO A 306 -16.56 -4.44 -10.71
CA PRO A 306 -17.56 -3.39 -10.78
C PRO A 306 -18.03 -2.98 -9.37
N ALA A 307 -18.36 -1.70 -9.18
CA ALA A 307 -18.84 -1.19 -7.91
C ALA A 307 -20.04 -2.01 -7.40
N GLY A 308 -20.04 -2.32 -6.10
CA GLY A 308 -21.11 -3.11 -5.46
C GLY A 308 -21.01 -4.63 -5.65
N VAL A 309 -20.03 -5.13 -6.40
CA VAL A 309 -19.79 -6.57 -6.55
C VAL A 309 -18.91 -7.08 -5.41
N PHE A 310 -19.42 -8.06 -4.67
CA PHE A 310 -18.72 -8.72 -3.58
C PHE A 310 -18.61 -10.23 -3.83
N SER A 311 -17.48 -10.81 -3.43
CA SER A 311 -17.33 -12.26 -3.26
C SER A 311 -16.31 -12.55 -2.16
N PRO A 312 -16.55 -13.50 -1.27
CA PRO A 312 -15.57 -13.91 -0.26
C PRO A 312 -14.30 -14.51 -0.88
N GLN A 313 -14.35 -14.95 -2.15
CA GLN A 313 -13.21 -15.47 -2.91
C GLN A 313 -12.49 -14.39 -3.74
N GLY A 314 -12.91 -13.14 -3.69
CA GLY A 314 -12.14 -12.02 -4.24
C GLY A 314 -10.76 -11.96 -3.60
N TYR A 315 -9.80 -11.31 -4.26
CA TYR A 315 -8.43 -11.24 -3.75
C TYR A 315 -7.85 -9.83 -3.81
N VAL A 316 -6.83 -9.61 -3.02
CA VAL A 316 -5.98 -8.41 -3.05
C VAL A 316 -4.63 -8.79 -3.65
N GLU A 317 -4.18 -8.06 -4.66
CA GLU A 317 -2.80 -8.14 -5.15
C GLU A 317 -1.88 -7.35 -4.20
N THR A 318 -0.78 -7.94 -3.74
CA THR A 318 0.15 -7.26 -2.82
C THR A 318 0.76 -5.98 -3.43
N CYS A 319 0.93 -5.92 -4.77
CA CYS A 319 1.36 -4.68 -5.43
C CYS A 319 0.31 -3.56 -5.28
N SER A 320 -0.98 -3.89 -5.35
CA SER A 320 -2.05 -2.90 -5.16
C SER A 320 -2.07 -2.35 -3.74
N THR A 321 -1.78 -3.18 -2.75
CA THR A 321 -1.62 -2.75 -1.35
C THR A 321 -0.47 -1.76 -1.19
N LEU A 322 0.69 -2.00 -1.85
CA LEU A 322 1.80 -1.05 -1.87
C LEU A 322 1.36 0.32 -2.41
N ALA A 323 0.77 0.34 -3.61
CA ALA A 323 0.39 1.60 -4.24
C ALA A 323 -0.70 2.35 -3.45
N TRP A 324 -1.62 1.61 -2.81
CA TRP A 324 -2.63 2.20 -1.93
C TRP A 324 -2.02 2.86 -0.69
N ILE A 325 -1.06 2.20 -0.04
CA ILE A 325 -0.31 2.77 1.09
C ILE A 325 0.44 4.03 0.63
N GLN A 326 1.11 4.00 -0.52
CA GLN A 326 1.84 5.14 -1.06
C GLN A 326 0.92 6.30 -1.43
N LEU A 327 -0.25 6.04 -2.02
CA LEU A 327 -1.25 7.05 -2.33
C LEU A 327 -1.77 7.73 -1.05
N ASN A 328 -2.14 6.94 -0.05
CA ASN A 328 -2.59 7.47 1.24
C ASN A 328 -1.49 8.25 1.96
N ARG A 329 -0.23 7.83 1.85
CA ARG A 329 0.92 8.60 2.36
C ARG A 329 1.02 9.97 1.69
N GLU A 330 0.90 10.06 0.36
CA GLU A 330 0.96 11.35 -0.35
C GLU A 330 -0.24 12.25 0.00
N LEU A 331 -1.44 11.68 0.12
CA LEU A 331 -2.63 12.42 0.54
C LEU A 331 -2.52 12.90 1.99
N LEU A 332 -1.95 12.10 2.88
CA LEU A 332 -1.62 12.52 4.24
C LEU A 332 -0.65 13.71 4.24
N ARG A 333 0.40 13.66 3.42
CA ARG A 333 1.39 14.74 3.28
C ARG A 333 0.76 16.05 2.79
N ILE A 334 -0.19 15.97 1.86
CA ILE A 334 -0.85 17.13 1.29
C ILE A 334 -1.86 17.73 2.26
N THR A 335 -2.66 16.89 2.92
CA THR A 335 -3.86 17.32 3.64
C THR A 335 -3.74 17.28 5.16
N GLY A 336 -2.86 16.44 5.68
CA GLY A 336 -2.74 16.17 7.12
C GLY A 336 -3.96 15.48 7.74
N GLN A 337 -4.82 14.84 6.96
CA GLN A 337 -6.08 14.24 7.44
C GLN A 337 -5.89 12.79 7.92
N ALA A 338 -6.45 12.47 9.07
CA ALA A 338 -6.33 11.17 9.73
C ALA A 338 -6.92 10.00 8.92
N ARG A 339 -7.95 10.26 8.10
CA ARG A 339 -8.62 9.25 7.26
C ARG A 339 -7.67 8.47 6.36
N TYR A 340 -6.58 9.09 5.89
CA TYR A 340 -5.58 8.41 5.06
C TYR A 340 -4.69 7.48 5.88
N VAL A 341 -4.40 7.84 7.13
CA VAL A 341 -3.67 6.95 8.04
C VAL A 341 -4.51 5.73 8.41
N GLU A 342 -5.82 5.89 8.55
CA GLU A 342 -6.73 4.78 8.84
C GLU A 342 -6.68 3.70 7.74
N GLU A 343 -6.67 4.11 6.47
CA GLU A 343 -6.51 3.18 5.34
C GLU A 343 -5.13 2.50 5.34
N ILE A 344 -4.07 3.24 5.70
CA ILE A 344 -2.73 2.67 5.82
C ILE A 344 -2.68 1.63 6.95
N GLU A 345 -3.19 1.95 8.13
CA GLU A 345 -3.19 1.05 9.29
C GLU A 345 -3.97 -0.24 8.99
N ARG A 346 -5.18 -0.10 8.42
CA ARG A 346 -6.01 -1.24 8.02
C ARG A 346 -5.29 -2.15 7.03
N SER A 347 -4.68 -1.58 5.99
CA SER A 347 -3.91 -2.34 5.01
C SER A 347 -2.67 -3.01 5.62
N ALA A 348 -1.95 -2.28 6.48
CA ALA A 348 -0.70 -2.75 7.08
C ALA A 348 -0.94 -3.98 7.99
N TYR A 349 -1.85 -3.88 8.94
CA TYR A 349 -2.09 -4.93 9.92
C TYR A 349 -2.81 -6.17 9.36
N ASN A 350 -3.51 -6.04 8.23
CA ASN A 350 -4.28 -7.15 7.67
C ASN A 350 -3.69 -7.66 6.35
N ASP A 351 -3.99 -7.03 5.21
CA ASP A 351 -3.62 -7.58 3.90
C ASP A 351 -2.10 -7.63 3.68
N LEU A 352 -1.33 -6.61 4.12
CA LEU A 352 0.12 -6.59 3.97
C LEU A 352 0.80 -7.64 4.85
N LEU A 353 0.54 -7.64 6.16
CA LEU A 353 1.05 -8.68 7.08
C LEU A 353 0.51 -10.07 6.71
N GLY A 354 -0.73 -10.13 6.22
CA GLY A 354 -1.35 -11.34 5.69
C GLY A 354 -0.64 -11.92 4.47
N ALA A 355 0.11 -11.10 3.72
CA ALA A 355 0.90 -11.53 2.58
C ALA A 355 2.30 -12.01 2.96
N GLN A 356 2.89 -11.50 4.06
CA GLN A 356 4.25 -11.81 4.48
C GLN A 356 4.35 -13.16 5.19
N ALA A 357 5.31 -13.99 4.78
CA ALA A 357 5.70 -15.17 5.54
C ALA A 357 6.57 -14.80 6.75
N PRO A 358 6.63 -15.65 7.81
CA PRO A 358 7.45 -15.38 8.99
C PRO A 358 8.93 -15.16 8.70
N ASN A 359 9.47 -15.81 7.67
CA ASN A 359 10.87 -15.66 7.25
C ASN A 359 11.17 -14.31 6.56
N GLY A 360 10.13 -13.53 6.21
CA GLY A 360 10.26 -12.26 5.50
C GLY A 360 10.77 -12.37 4.04
N GLU A 361 11.20 -13.56 3.60
CA GLU A 361 11.65 -13.83 2.22
C GLU A 361 10.44 -14.06 1.32
N ASP A 362 9.46 -14.81 1.82
CA ASP A 362 8.32 -15.24 1.04
C ASP A 362 7.10 -14.33 1.24
N TRP A 363 6.41 -14.07 0.13
CA TRP A 363 5.24 -13.22 0.07
C TRP A 363 4.16 -13.84 -0.81
N CYS A 364 2.90 -13.66 -0.46
CA CYS A 364 1.79 -14.01 -1.33
C CYS A 364 1.70 -13.01 -2.50
N TYR A 365 1.39 -13.51 -3.70
CA TYR A 365 0.99 -12.64 -4.80
C TYR A 365 -0.40 -12.09 -4.54
N TYR A 366 -1.34 -13.02 -4.27
CA TYR A 366 -2.71 -12.70 -3.90
C TYR A 366 -2.99 -13.09 -2.45
N VAL A 367 -3.72 -12.21 -1.79
CA VAL A 367 -4.23 -12.42 -0.44
C VAL A 367 -5.74 -12.55 -0.53
N PHE A 368 -6.29 -13.63 -0.01
CA PHE A 368 -7.71 -13.94 -0.08
C PHE A 368 -8.36 -13.75 1.28
N PRO A 369 -9.54 -13.08 1.37
CA PRO A 369 -10.37 -13.12 2.59
C PRO A 369 -10.76 -14.56 2.94
N ASN A 370 -11.30 -15.29 1.96
CA ASN A 370 -11.55 -16.74 2.08
C ASN A 370 -10.70 -17.46 1.05
N GLY A 371 -9.62 -18.09 1.51
CA GLY A 371 -8.77 -18.80 0.58
C GLY A 371 -7.51 -19.34 1.19
N ARG A 372 -6.75 -19.99 0.34
CA ARG A 372 -5.49 -20.62 0.70
C ARG A 372 -4.34 -19.62 0.63
N ARG A 373 -3.46 -19.64 1.61
CA ARG A 373 -2.18 -18.92 1.57
C ARG A 373 -1.27 -19.61 0.56
N VAL A 374 -0.80 -18.88 -0.44
CA VAL A 374 0.14 -19.37 -1.45
C VAL A 374 1.26 -18.36 -1.61
N HIS A 375 2.47 -18.74 -1.23
CA HIS A 375 3.65 -17.94 -1.47
C HIS A 375 4.08 -18.06 -2.92
N THR A 376 4.47 -16.93 -3.51
CA THR A 376 4.80 -16.88 -4.93
C THR A 376 6.27 -17.17 -5.22
N THR A 377 6.58 -17.43 -6.47
CA THR A 377 7.94 -17.75 -6.92
C THR A 377 8.85 -16.53 -6.95
N TYR A 378 10.15 -16.76 -7.12
CA TYR A 378 11.23 -15.78 -7.11
C TYR A 378 10.97 -14.52 -7.95
N TRP A 379 10.55 -14.69 -9.21
CA TRP A 379 10.38 -13.60 -10.18
C TRP A 379 9.04 -12.86 -10.11
N ARG A 380 8.20 -13.12 -9.14
CA ARG A 380 6.91 -12.43 -9.08
C ARG A 380 7.04 -11.07 -8.40
N CYS A 381 6.48 -10.04 -9.05
CA CYS A 381 6.58 -8.63 -8.64
C CYS A 381 6.18 -8.39 -7.18
N CYS A 382 5.17 -9.09 -6.69
CA CYS A 382 4.59 -8.90 -5.36
C CYS A 382 5.57 -9.18 -4.21
N LYS A 383 6.56 -10.07 -4.38
CA LYS A 383 7.61 -10.26 -3.36
C LYS A 383 8.42 -8.98 -3.14
N SER A 384 8.77 -8.26 -4.20
CA SER A 384 9.50 -6.99 -4.09
C SER A 384 8.59 -5.83 -3.69
N SER A 385 7.32 -5.84 -4.12
CA SER A 385 6.35 -4.82 -3.71
C SER A 385 5.95 -4.93 -2.24
N GLY A 386 5.78 -6.15 -1.71
CA GLY A 386 5.56 -6.35 -0.27
C GLY A 386 6.73 -5.84 0.56
N ALA A 387 7.96 -6.13 0.12
CA ALA A 387 9.18 -5.63 0.75
C ALA A 387 9.26 -4.08 0.73
N MET A 388 8.81 -3.43 -0.36
CA MET A 388 8.71 -1.96 -0.40
C MET A 388 7.62 -1.45 0.55
N ALA A 389 6.46 -2.08 0.55
CA ALA A 389 5.29 -1.60 1.30
C ALA A 389 5.55 -1.55 2.80
N ILE A 390 6.19 -2.58 3.36
CA ILE A 390 6.50 -2.61 4.80
C ILE A 390 7.50 -1.51 5.18
N GLU A 391 8.46 -1.17 4.32
CA GLU A 391 9.45 -0.10 4.55
C GLU A 391 8.87 1.32 4.34
N GLU A 392 7.61 1.46 3.92
CA GLU A 392 6.91 2.76 3.94
C GLU A 392 6.45 3.16 5.35
N LEU A 393 6.14 2.18 6.22
CA LEU A 393 5.45 2.41 7.49
C LEU A 393 6.24 3.28 8.49
N PRO A 394 7.56 3.16 8.66
CA PRO A 394 8.32 4.02 9.57
C PRO A 394 8.20 5.51 9.24
N ALA A 395 8.19 5.87 7.94
CA ALA A 395 8.06 7.26 7.50
C ALA A 395 6.64 7.83 7.68
N ILE A 396 5.65 6.98 7.97
CA ILE A 396 4.25 7.34 8.16
C ILE A 396 3.91 7.43 9.64
N ALA A 397 4.54 6.60 10.48
CA ALA A 397 4.17 6.43 11.89
C ALA A 397 4.15 7.74 12.68
N TYR A 398 5.06 8.65 12.34
CA TYR A 398 5.10 9.99 12.89
C TYR A 398 5.31 11.00 11.77
N THR A 399 4.57 12.11 11.79
CA THR A 399 4.74 13.17 10.81
C THR A 399 4.86 14.53 11.50
N ARG A 400 5.73 15.36 10.95
CA ARG A 400 5.87 16.74 11.39
C ARG A 400 4.97 17.62 10.52
N GLY A 401 4.21 18.52 11.17
CA GLY A 401 3.43 19.56 10.51
C GLY A 401 4.15 20.90 10.48
N GLY A 402 3.63 21.85 9.69
CA GLY A 402 3.96 23.27 9.85
C GLY A 402 3.69 23.72 11.30
N ASP A 403 4.20 24.90 11.68
CA ASP A 403 3.99 25.50 13.00
C ASP A 403 4.43 24.64 14.20
N ASP A 404 5.50 23.83 14.02
CA ASP A 404 6.02 22.94 15.07
C ASP A 404 5.00 21.90 15.59
N ALA A 405 4.14 21.38 14.74
CA ALA A 405 3.23 20.30 15.10
C ALA A 405 3.85 18.92 14.86
N LEU A 406 3.58 17.98 15.76
CA LEU A 406 3.96 16.57 15.65
C LEU A 406 2.70 15.69 15.68
N ALA A 407 2.53 14.82 14.71
CA ALA A 407 1.43 13.86 14.69
C ALA A 407 1.92 12.44 14.99
N VAL A 408 1.20 11.74 15.87
CA VAL A 408 1.30 10.29 16.09
C VAL A 408 0.24 9.63 15.24
N ASN A 409 0.67 8.97 14.16
CA ASN A 409 -0.21 8.38 13.16
C ASN A 409 -0.46 6.89 13.40
N LEU A 410 0.60 6.11 13.64
CA LEU A 410 0.49 4.68 13.91
C LEU A 410 0.82 4.40 15.38
N TYR A 411 0.01 3.57 15.98
CA TYR A 411 0.23 3.09 17.34
C TYR A 411 0.89 1.70 17.30
N GLY A 412 1.72 1.46 18.31
CA GLY A 412 2.48 0.23 18.49
C GLY A 412 3.70 0.48 19.36
N PRO A 413 4.30 -0.56 19.97
CA PRO A 413 5.53 -0.37 20.73
C PRO A 413 6.59 0.29 19.86
N GLY A 414 7.37 1.21 20.43
CA GLY A 414 8.41 1.89 19.66
C GLY A 414 8.76 3.28 20.16
N ALA A 415 9.53 4.00 19.38
CA ALA A 415 9.94 5.37 19.71
C ALA A 415 10.19 6.19 18.44
N ALA A 416 10.04 7.51 18.59
CA ALA A 416 10.44 8.47 17.57
C ALA A 416 11.30 9.59 18.19
N ARG A 417 12.20 10.13 17.38
CA ARG A 417 12.96 11.36 17.65
C ARG A 417 12.66 12.33 16.52
N VAL A 418 12.09 13.48 16.87
CA VAL A 418 11.64 14.48 15.90
C VAL A 418 12.21 15.84 16.27
N GLU A 419 12.86 16.49 15.32
CA GLU A 419 13.38 17.85 15.52
C GLU A 419 12.27 18.88 15.34
N LEU A 420 11.97 19.65 16.37
CA LEU A 420 11.07 20.79 16.37
C LEU A 420 11.84 22.08 16.61
N ALA A 421 11.43 23.18 15.98
CA ALA A 421 12.18 24.44 16.05
C ALA A 421 12.27 25.00 17.49
N ARG A 422 11.18 24.90 18.24
CA ARG A 422 11.10 25.45 19.61
C ARG A 422 11.60 24.49 20.67
N ALA A 423 11.26 23.20 20.55
CA ALA A 423 11.53 22.18 21.57
C ALA A 423 12.90 21.51 21.44
N GLY A 424 13.59 21.69 20.31
CA GLY A 424 14.75 20.87 19.95
C GLY A 424 14.33 19.46 19.54
N THR A 425 15.11 18.46 19.92
CA THR A 425 14.74 17.05 19.69
C THR A 425 13.65 16.65 20.69
N VAL A 426 12.49 16.25 20.17
CA VAL A 426 11.41 15.66 20.95
C VAL A 426 11.46 14.15 20.79
N ARG A 427 11.58 13.42 21.89
CA ARG A 427 11.46 11.96 21.92
C ARG A 427 10.05 11.60 22.36
N ILE A 428 9.41 10.70 21.58
CA ILE A 428 8.14 10.06 21.95
C ILE A 428 8.41 8.56 22.07
N GLU A 429 8.07 7.98 23.21
CA GLU A 429 8.08 6.52 23.40
C GLU A 429 6.65 6.03 23.56
N GLN A 430 6.32 4.91 22.90
CA GLN A 430 5.03 4.25 23.02
C GLN A 430 5.21 2.95 23.83
N ASP A 431 4.51 2.87 24.96
CA ASP A 431 4.37 1.65 25.78
C ASP A 431 2.95 1.11 25.60
N THR A 432 2.82 0.00 24.87
CA THR A 432 1.52 -0.55 24.50
C THR A 432 1.65 -1.97 23.96
N ALA A 433 0.57 -2.75 24.05
CA ALA A 433 0.40 -4.01 23.35
C ALA A 433 -0.45 -3.86 22.05
N TYR A 434 -0.66 -2.64 21.57
CA TYR A 434 -1.39 -2.37 20.33
C TYR A 434 -0.74 -3.12 19.14
N PRO A 435 -1.50 -3.77 18.25
CA PRO A 435 -2.95 -3.67 18.03
C PRO A 435 -3.79 -4.70 18.83
N PHE A 436 -3.26 -5.36 19.83
CA PHE A 436 -3.93 -6.39 20.61
C PHE A 436 -4.63 -5.85 21.87
N ASP A 437 -4.28 -4.67 22.31
CA ASP A 437 -4.89 -3.95 23.43
C ASP A 437 -5.00 -2.46 23.04
N GLY A 438 -6.09 -1.81 23.42
CA GLY A 438 -6.34 -0.40 23.10
C GLY A 438 -5.68 0.60 24.06
N ARG A 439 -4.99 0.13 25.10
CA ARG A 439 -4.28 1.00 26.05
C ARG A 439 -2.91 1.38 25.52
N ILE A 440 -2.65 2.67 25.45
CA ILE A 440 -1.42 3.23 24.89
C ILE A 440 -0.89 4.28 25.86
N GLY A 441 0.33 4.07 26.32
CA GLY A 441 1.10 5.06 27.07
C GLY A 441 2.07 5.79 26.14
N LEU A 442 2.05 7.13 26.14
CA LEU A 442 3.06 7.92 25.45
C LEU A 442 3.89 8.69 26.48
N HIS A 443 5.21 8.59 26.35
CA HIS A 443 6.15 9.39 27.11
C HIS A 443 6.70 10.49 26.20
N VAL A 444 6.52 11.75 26.60
CA VAL A 444 6.94 12.91 25.81
C VAL A 444 8.15 13.55 26.49
N SER A 445 9.28 13.59 25.77
CA SER A 445 10.55 14.11 26.31
C SER A 445 11.15 15.12 25.32
N PRO A 446 10.77 16.41 25.38
CA PRO A 446 11.42 17.46 24.62
C PRO A 446 12.78 17.80 25.22
N GLU A 447 13.76 18.15 24.39
CA GLU A 447 15.08 18.63 24.81
C GLU A 447 14.97 19.92 25.66
N ARG A 448 14.00 20.76 25.34
CA ARG A 448 13.66 21.98 26.06
C ARG A 448 12.15 22.06 26.24
N ALA A 449 11.70 22.46 27.44
CA ALA A 449 10.29 22.76 27.66
C ALA A 449 9.81 23.80 26.62
N ALA A 450 8.77 23.47 25.89
CA ALA A 450 8.26 24.34 24.83
C ALA A 450 6.80 24.03 24.48
N ARG A 451 6.11 25.06 23.98
CA ARG A 451 4.75 24.89 23.45
C ARG A 451 4.81 24.40 22.01
N PHE A 452 4.16 23.25 21.77
CA PHE A 452 3.91 22.71 20.42
C PHE A 452 2.62 21.89 20.41
N ALA A 453 2.06 21.70 19.20
CA ALA A 453 0.88 20.88 19.02
C ALA A 453 1.28 19.40 18.83
N LEU A 454 0.83 18.53 19.73
CA LEU A 454 0.88 17.09 19.55
C LEU A 454 -0.49 16.60 19.09
N LYS A 455 -0.53 15.97 17.92
CA LYS A 455 -1.74 15.46 17.29
C LYS A 455 -1.81 13.94 17.47
N LEU A 456 -2.83 13.47 18.14
CA LEU A 456 -3.08 12.04 18.37
C LEU A 456 -4.18 11.56 17.43
N ARG A 457 -3.91 10.61 16.57
CA ARG A 457 -4.93 10.04 15.71
C ARG A 457 -5.93 9.23 16.54
N ILE A 458 -7.21 9.52 16.38
CA ILE A 458 -8.30 8.75 16.99
C ILE A 458 -8.94 7.91 15.88
N PRO A 459 -8.83 6.57 15.93
CA PRO A 459 -9.43 5.72 14.92
C PRO A 459 -10.97 5.85 14.86
N SER A 460 -11.57 5.65 13.68
CA SER A 460 -13.03 5.73 13.53
C SER A 460 -13.79 4.65 14.32
N TRP A 461 -13.16 3.50 14.55
CA TRP A 461 -13.71 2.39 15.34
C TRP A 461 -13.62 2.59 16.85
N ALA A 462 -12.82 3.55 17.35
CA ALA A 462 -12.51 3.73 18.78
C ALA A 462 -13.62 4.47 19.55
N ASN A 463 -14.85 4.00 19.43
CA ASN A 463 -15.99 4.60 20.16
C ASN A 463 -15.78 4.50 21.67
N GLY A 464 -15.97 5.63 22.37
CA GLY A 464 -15.68 5.73 23.80
C GLY A 464 -14.21 5.97 24.13
N ALA A 465 -13.39 6.33 23.14
CA ALA A 465 -11.99 6.69 23.37
C ALA A 465 -11.82 7.73 24.47
N SER A 466 -10.80 7.55 25.32
CA SER A 466 -10.44 8.52 26.36
C SER A 466 -8.95 8.83 26.33
N VAL A 467 -8.60 10.06 26.71
CA VAL A 467 -7.23 10.54 26.77
C VAL A 467 -7.00 11.29 28.08
N SER A 468 -5.88 11.04 28.73
CA SER A 468 -5.45 11.80 29.90
C SER A 468 -3.98 12.22 29.78
N ILE A 469 -3.63 13.34 30.41
CA ILE A 469 -2.26 13.85 30.48
C ILE A 469 -1.87 13.94 31.96
N ASN A 470 -0.79 13.26 32.34
CA ASN A 470 -0.30 13.21 33.73
C ASN A 470 -1.38 12.79 34.75
N GLY A 471 -2.34 11.93 34.29
CA GLY A 471 -3.45 11.44 35.11
C GLY A 471 -4.71 12.33 35.08
N GLU A 472 -4.65 13.50 34.46
CA GLU A 472 -5.81 14.39 34.31
C GLU A 472 -6.49 14.15 32.94
N SER A 473 -7.82 13.93 32.95
CA SER A 473 -8.59 13.71 31.75
C SER A 473 -8.61 14.95 30.83
N VAL A 474 -8.41 14.75 29.55
CA VAL A 474 -8.52 15.83 28.56
C VAL A 474 -9.98 16.19 28.36
N SER A 475 -10.32 17.49 28.52
CA SER A 475 -11.68 18.01 28.39
C SER A 475 -12.09 18.30 26.93
N THR A 476 -11.14 18.29 25.98
CA THR A 476 -11.41 18.51 24.55
C THR A 476 -12.25 17.37 24.00
N ALA A 477 -13.29 17.70 23.22
CA ALA A 477 -14.12 16.69 22.56
C ALA A 477 -13.26 15.84 21.61
N ILE A 478 -13.42 14.53 21.71
CA ILE A 478 -12.72 13.56 20.88
C ILE A 478 -13.59 13.25 19.66
N ALA A 479 -13.09 13.57 18.46
CA ALA A 479 -13.72 13.22 17.21
C ALA A 479 -13.14 11.92 16.65
N LEU A 480 -14.00 10.94 16.35
CA LEU A 480 -13.59 9.68 15.74
C LEU A 480 -13.16 9.89 14.29
N GLY A 481 -12.14 9.19 13.84
CA GLY A 481 -11.58 9.29 12.47
C GLY A 481 -10.79 10.58 12.23
N ASP A 482 -10.42 11.32 13.28
CA ASP A 482 -9.70 12.59 13.19
C ASP A 482 -8.54 12.66 14.19
N TYR A 483 -7.86 13.78 14.26
CA TYR A 483 -6.82 14.05 15.25
C TYR A 483 -7.36 14.81 16.46
N LEU A 484 -7.07 14.31 17.66
CA LEU A 484 -7.12 15.10 18.88
C LEU A 484 -5.85 15.97 18.91
N VAL A 485 -6.02 17.28 18.93
CA VAL A 485 -4.92 18.25 18.94
C VAL A 485 -4.68 18.73 20.39
N LEU A 486 -3.49 18.47 20.91
CA LEU A 486 -3.05 18.87 22.23
C LEU A 486 -1.99 19.98 22.09
N ASP A 487 -2.42 21.24 22.02
CA ASP A 487 -1.52 22.41 21.93
C ASP A 487 -1.26 22.98 23.32
N ARG A 488 -0.11 22.63 23.90
CA ARG A 488 0.28 23.05 25.25
C ARG A 488 1.80 23.15 25.37
N GLU A 489 2.29 23.66 26.52
CA GLU A 489 3.67 23.51 26.94
C GLU A 489 3.91 22.05 27.36
N TRP A 490 4.94 21.44 26.79
CA TRP A 490 5.39 20.09 27.10
C TRP A 490 6.71 20.13 27.84
N ASN A 491 6.79 19.32 28.90
CA ASN A 491 7.97 19.16 29.72
C ASN A 491 8.54 17.75 29.60
N ASP A 492 9.82 17.59 29.90
CA ASP A 492 10.42 16.27 29.97
C ASP A 492 9.71 15.38 31.00
N GLY A 493 9.33 14.18 30.54
CA GLY A 493 8.62 13.20 31.36
C GLY A 493 7.09 13.33 31.36
N ASP A 494 6.50 14.26 30.59
CA ASP A 494 5.03 14.32 30.44
C ASP A 494 4.52 12.98 29.89
N ARG A 495 3.39 12.52 30.41
CA ARG A 495 2.77 11.23 30.05
C ARG A 495 1.37 11.42 29.55
N ILE A 496 1.07 10.73 28.43
CA ILE A 496 -0.28 10.66 27.89
C ILE A 496 -0.73 9.21 28.01
N ALA A 497 -1.91 8.99 28.56
CA ALA A 497 -2.58 7.69 28.51
C ALA A 497 -3.79 7.80 27.57
N ILE A 498 -3.86 6.89 26.62
CA ILE A 498 -4.94 6.75 25.68
C ILE A 498 -5.60 5.39 25.91
N ASP A 499 -6.92 5.34 25.92
CA ASP A 499 -7.68 4.10 25.94
C ASP A 499 -8.67 4.08 24.79
N PHE A 500 -8.50 3.11 23.90
CA PHE A 500 -9.41 2.80 22.80
C PHE A 500 -10.18 1.53 23.17
N PRO A 501 -11.44 1.62 23.58
CA PRO A 501 -12.24 0.43 23.89
C PRO A 501 -12.32 -0.49 22.69
N MET A 502 -11.71 -1.67 22.79
CA MET A 502 -11.74 -2.69 21.74
C MET A 502 -12.90 -3.66 22.00
N ALA A 503 -13.81 -3.72 21.05
CA ALA A 503 -14.91 -4.68 21.05
C ALA A 503 -15.04 -5.32 19.66
N PRO A 504 -15.42 -6.61 19.59
CA PRO A 504 -15.75 -7.23 18.32
C PRO A 504 -16.89 -6.50 17.60
N HIS A 505 -16.71 -6.28 16.30
CA HIS A 505 -17.69 -5.66 15.43
C HIS A 505 -18.02 -6.54 14.23
N PHE A 506 -19.30 -6.74 13.93
CA PHE A 506 -19.76 -7.51 12.79
C PHE A 506 -19.86 -6.65 11.53
N HIS A 507 -19.41 -7.23 10.43
CA HIS A 507 -19.58 -6.71 9.08
C HIS A 507 -20.45 -7.69 8.27
N THR A 508 -21.34 -7.16 7.46
CA THR A 508 -22.15 -7.97 6.54
C THR A 508 -21.86 -7.57 5.10
N ALA A 509 -21.91 -8.55 4.20
CA ALA A 509 -21.77 -8.32 2.77
C ALA A 509 -22.67 -9.29 2.00
N VAL A 510 -23.05 -8.91 0.78
CA VAL A 510 -23.92 -9.72 -0.08
C VAL A 510 -23.18 -10.09 -1.35
N ASN A 511 -23.03 -11.38 -1.59
CA ASN A 511 -22.63 -11.90 -2.89
C ASN A 511 -23.90 -12.10 -3.72
N ARG A 512 -24.03 -11.28 -4.75
CA ARG A 512 -25.21 -11.22 -5.60
C ARG A 512 -24.82 -11.38 -7.06
N ASN A 513 -25.54 -12.25 -7.77
CA ASN A 513 -25.41 -12.36 -9.21
C ASN A 513 -26.78 -12.20 -9.85
N VAL A 514 -26.89 -11.24 -10.76
CA VAL A 514 -28.09 -10.99 -11.58
C VAL A 514 -27.75 -11.33 -13.03
N GLN A 515 -28.45 -12.29 -13.58
CA GLN A 515 -28.37 -12.60 -15.00
C GLN A 515 -29.38 -11.78 -15.78
N GLU A 516 -28.91 -11.12 -16.82
CA GLU A 516 -29.75 -10.37 -17.74
C GLU A 516 -29.97 -11.15 -19.02
N SER A 517 -31.20 -11.19 -19.46
CA SER A 517 -31.64 -11.79 -20.73
C SER A 517 -32.67 -10.90 -21.41
N ARG A 518 -33.14 -11.28 -22.58
CA ARG A 518 -34.23 -10.60 -23.24
C ARG A 518 -35.41 -11.55 -23.43
N ALA A 519 -36.59 -11.09 -23.12
CA ALA A 519 -37.82 -11.77 -23.45
C ALA A 519 -38.03 -11.81 -24.97
N PRO A 520 -38.93 -12.68 -25.49
CA PRO A 520 -39.22 -12.75 -26.92
C PRO A 520 -39.68 -11.43 -27.57
N ASP A 521 -40.25 -10.53 -26.81
CA ASP A 521 -40.65 -9.18 -27.23
C ASP A 521 -39.53 -8.14 -27.18
N GLY A 522 -38.29 -8.57 -26.83
CA GLY A 522 -37.11 -7.73 -26.74
C GLY A 522 -36.97 -6.96 -25.41
N SER A 523 -37.95 -7.06 -24.51
CA SER A 523 -37.86 -6.41 -23.18
C SER A 523 -36.73 -7.03 -22.34
N PRO A 524 -36.02 -6.23 -21.52
CA PRO A 524 -35.00 -6.76 -20.63
C PRO A 524 -35.63 -7.59 -19.51
N VAL A 525 -35.03 -8.75 -19.23
CA VAL A 525 -35.37 -9.60 -18.09
C VAL A 525 -34.12 -9.74 -17.23
N ALA A 526 -34.20 -9.27 -16.01
CA ALA A 526 -33.17 -9.45 -14.99
C ALA A 526 -33.63 -10.50 -13.98
N GLN A 527 -32.83 -11.53 -13.78
CA GLN A 527 -33.10 -12.58 -12.81
C GLN A 527 -31.95 -12.70 -11.82
N GLU A 528 -32.23 -12.53 -10.55
CA GLU A 528 -31.26 -12.82 -9.50
C GLU A 528 -31.11 -14.34 -9.35
N VAL A 529 -29.92 -14.83 -9.70
CA VAL A 529 -29.60 -16.26 -9.69
C VAL A 529 -28.74 -16.68 -8.50
N LEU A 530 -28.18 -15.71 -7.80
CA LEU A 530 -27.41 -15.89 -6.58
C LEU A 530 -27.65 -14.74 -5.61
N HIS A 531 -27.96 -15.06 -4.36
CA HIS A 531 -28.03 -14.12 -3.25
C HIS A 531 -27.57 -14.83 -1.99
N ASN A 532 -26.33 -14.59 -1.59
CA ASN A 532 -25.78 -15.14 -0.36
C ASN A 532 -25.28 -13.98 0.53
N GLU A 533 -25.72 -13.99 1.77
CA GLU A 533 -25.24 -13.06 2.78
C GLU A 533 -24.06 -13.66 3.54
N TYR A 534 -23.14 -12.78 3.94
CA TYR A 534 -21.92 -13.16 4.66
C TYR A 534 -21.70 -12.28 5.87
N LEU A 535 -21.05 -12.84 6.88
CA LEU A 535 -20.64 -12.20 8.12
C LEU A 535 -19.13 -12.28 8.28
N ALA A 536 -18.51 -11.18 8.70
CA ALA A 536 -17.12 -11.13 9.14
C ALA A 536 -17.00 -10.34 10.44
N VAL A 537 -15.86 -10.48 11.13
CA VAL A 537 -15.61 -9.86 12.44
C VAL A 537 -14.32 -9.07 12.41
N THR A 538 -14.35 -7.86 13.00
CA THR A 538 -13.15 -7.08 13.32
C THR A 538 -13.11 -6.77 14.82
N CYS A 539 -11.91 -6.49 15.35
CA CYS A 539 -11.74 -5.93 16.69
C CYS A 539 -10.55 -4.97 16.66
N GLY A 540 -10.78 -3.71 17.00
CA GLY A 540 -9.80 -2.66 16.77
C GLY A 540 -9.42 -2.55 15.28
N PRO A 541 -8.14 -2.43 14.93
CA PRO A 541 -7.70 -2.36 13.53
C PRO A 541 -7.63 -3.73 12.84
N LEU A 542 -7.84 -4.83 13.58
CA LEU A 542 -7.62 -6.18 13.10
C LEU A 542 -8.90 -6.80 12.52
N VAL A 543 -8.78 -7.40 11.35
CA VAL A 543 -9.72 -8.37 10.81
C VAL A 543 -9.44 -9.72 11.43
N TYR A 544 -10.48 -10.48 11.73
CA TYR A 544 -10.37 -11.82 12.29
C TYR A 544 -10.84 -12.86 11.28
N ALA A 545 -10.18 -14.01 11.28
CA ALA A 545 -10.48 -15.13 10.41
C ALA A 545 -10.28 -16.45 11.15
N THR A 546 -10.95 -17.50 10.69
CA THR A 546 -10.70 -18.87 11.16
C THR A 546 -9.92 -19.66 10.12
N GLY A 547 -9.35 -20.79 10.51
CA GLY A 547 -8.82 -21.79 9.59
C GLY A 547 -9.94 -22.63 8.96
N LEU A 548 -9.58 -23.80 8.41
CA LEU A 548 -10.58 -24.74 7.90
C LEU A 548 -11.54 -25.15 9.02
N ILE A 549 -12.83 -24.99 8.78
CA ILE A 549 -13.89 -25.40 9.71
C ILE A 549 -13.86 -26.93 9.85
N ASP A 550 -13.88 -27.42 11.09
CA ASP A 550 -13.73 -28.84 11.42
C ASP A 550 -12.47 -29.50 10.82
N GLY A 551 -11.47 -28.68 10.45
CA GLY A 551 -10.20 -29.11 9.87
C GLY A 551 -10.21 -29.40 8.36
N PHE A 552 -11.37 -29.31 7.69
CA PHE A 552 -11.48 -29.64 6.25
C PHE A 552 -12.46 -28.80 5.44
N LYS A 553 -13.44 -28.12 6.06
CA LYS A 553 -14.46 -27.35 5.34
C LYS A 553 -13.96 -25.96 5.02
N THR A 554 -14.20 -25.49 3.80
CA THR A 554 -13.91 -24.14 3.34
C THR A 554 -15.10 -23.20 3.42
N GLU A 555 -16.29 -23.73 3.73
CA GLU A 555 -17.54 -22.97 3.83
C GLU A 555 -18.51 -23.68 4.78
N GLU A 556 -19.21 -22.91 5.57
CA GLU A 556 -20.34 -23.36 6.38
C GLU A 556 -21.31 -22.21 6.60
N THR A 557 -22.61 -22.49 6.53
CA THR A 557 -23.66 -21.51 6.83
C THR A 557 -23.80 -21.37 8.34
N LEU A 558 -23.42 -20.22 8.85
CA LEU A 558 -23.57 -19.88 10.25
C LEU A 558 -25.02 -19.47 10.51
N LYS A 559 -25.62 -20.04 11.54
CA LYS A 559 -26.95 -19.65 12.06
C LYS A 559 -26.75 -18.90 13.37
N PRO A 560 -26.64 -17.55 13.33
CA PRO A 560 -26.48 -16.77 14.55
C PRO A 560 -27.65 -17.03 15.51
N PRO A 561 -27.40 -17.15 16.82
CA PRO A 561 -28.46 -17.18 17.81
C PRO A 561 -29.34 -15.90 17.75
N ALA A 562 -30.60 -16.01 18.12
CA ALA A 562 -31.47 -14.84 18.25
C ALA A 562 -31.08 -13.97 19.47
N ALA A 563 -30.18 -14.45 20.32
CA ALA A 563 -29.67 -13.74 21.50
C ALA A 563 -28.74 -12.56 21.09
N PRO A 564 -28.51 -11.59 21.98
CA PRO A 564 -27.51 -10.54 21.77
C PRO A 564 -26.12 -11.13 21.44
N ALA A 565 -25.36 -10.43 20.61
CA ALA A 565 -24.01 -10.90 20.21
C ALA A 565 -23.08 -11.15 21.41
N SER A 566 -23.21 -10.39 22.49
CA SER A 566 -22.46 -10.58 23.75
C SER A 566 -22.60 -11.96 24.37
N ASP A 567 -23.68 -12.69 24.06
CA ASP A 567 -23.99 -13.98 24.68
C ASP A 567 -23.34 -15.16 23.96
N TRP A 568 -22.89 -14.96 22.71
CA TRP A 568 -22.31 -15.99 21.86
C TRP A 568 -21.03 -15.59 21.13
N LEU A 569 -20.56 -14.36 21.36
CA LEU A 569 -19.31 -13.83 20.83
C LEU A 569 -18.40 -13.44 22.00
N HIS A 570 -17.31 -14.18 22.21
CA HIS A 570 -16.42 -13.99 23.33
C HIS A 570 -15.04 -13.58 22.84
N TRP A 571 -14.56 -12.43 23.30
CA TRP A 571 -13.18 -11.99 23.05
C TRP A 571 -12.26 -12.47 24.17
N HIS A 572 -11.12 -13.02 23.79
CA HIS A 572 -10.08 -13.50 24.70
C HIS A 572 -8.79 -12.76 24.44
N ALA A 573 -8.22 -12.14 25.46
CA ALA A 573 -6.91 -11.50 25.38
C ALA A 573 -5.82 -12.53 25.03
N ALA A 574 -4.70 -12.04 24.51
CA ALA A 574 -3.50 -12.86 24.34
C ALA A 574 -3.03 -13.41 25.69
N ASP A 575 -2.55 -14.66 25.68
CA ASP A 575 -2.01 -15.36 26.85
C ASP A 575 -0.75 -16.14 26.48
N ALA A 576 -0.11 -16.79 27.45
CA ALA A 576 1.14 -17.55 27.22
C ALA A 576 0.98 -18.72 26.22
N ARG A 577 -0.24 -19.25 26.02
CA ARG A 577 -0.53 -20.31 25.07
C ARG A 577 -0.95 -19.77 23.70
N HIS A 578 -1.55 -18.59 23.69
CA HIS A 578 -2.08 -17.92 22.51
C HIS A 578 -1.52 -16.51 22.49
N PRO A 579 -0.44 -16.27 21.74
CA PRO A 579 0.27 -14.99 21.73
C PRO A 579 -0.51 -13.87 21.04
N THR A 580 -1.66 -14.20 20.42
CA THR A 580 -2.59 -13.24 19.81
C THR A 580 -3.97 -13.34 20.45
N PRO A 581 -4.73 -12.24 20.54
CA PRO A 581 -6.12 -12.31 20.97
C PRO A 581 -6.94 -13.15 19.99
N ARG A 582 -8.02 -13.71 20.47
CA ARG A 582 -8.93 -14.52 19.66
C ARG A 582 -10.38 -14.20 19.97
N ILE A 583 -11.23 -14.46 19.01
CA ILE A 583 -12.68 -14.33 19.13
C ILE A 583 -13.27 -15.74 19.01
N GLU A 584 -14.00 -16.15 20.03
CA GLU A 584 -14.77 -17.39 20.02
C GLU A 584 -16.21 -17.08 19.68
N LEU A 585 -16.76 -17.75 18.69
CA LEU A 585 -18.11 -17.60 18.23
C LEU A 585 -18.83 -18.92 18.50
N ASP A 586 -19.72 -18.92 19.50
CA ASP A 586 -20.52 -20.08 19.92
C ASP A 586 -21.95 -19.97 19.39
N PRO A 587 -22.30 -20.66 18.30
CA PRO A 587 -23.65 -20.63 17.76
C PRO A 587 -24.63 -21.56 18.51
N GLY A 588 -24.17 -22.31 19.51
CA GLY A 588 -24.96 -23.19 20.38
C GLY A 588 -25.38 -24.55 19.78
N TYR A 589 -25.28 -24.72 18.46
CA TYR A 589 -25.65 -25.98 17.76
C TYR A 589 -24.45 -26.81 17.29
N ARG A 590 -23.26 -26.28 17.44
CA ARG A 590 -21.97 -26.90 17.11
C ARG A 590 -20.88 -26.43 18.08
N ALA A 591 -19.71 -27.04 18.01
CA ALA A 591 -18.55 -26.55 18.73
C ALA A 591 -18.22 -25.09 18.30
N PRO A 592 -17.77 -24.23 19.20
CA PRO A 592 -17.41 -22.86 18.90
C PRO A 592 -16.38 -22.77 17.79
N LEU A 593 -16.48 -21.70 16.97
CA LEU A 593 -15.49 -21.35 15.98
C LEU A 593 -14.51 -20.33 16.59
N VAL A 594 -13.21 -20.60 16.46
CA VAL A 594 -12.15 -19.73 16.95
C VAL A 594 -11.60 -18.91 15.80
N PHE A 595 -11.63 -17.60 15.95
CA PHE A 595 -11.07 -16.64 15.02
C PHE A 595 -9.81 -16.02 15.60
N GLU A 596 -8.79 -15.92 14.79
CA GLU A 596 -7.50 -15.28 15.09
C GLU A 596 -7.32 -14.06 14.18
N PRO A 597 -6.40 -13.13 14.49
CA PRO A 597 -6.07 -12.04 13.56
C PRO A 597 -5.74 -12.59 12.17
N TYR A 598 -6.30 -11.98 11.14
CA TYR A 598 -6.23 -12.43 9.75
C TYR A 598 -4.83 -12.79 9.27
N TYR A 599 -3.81 -12.00 9.69
CA TYR A 599 -2.44 -12.23 9.27
C TYR A 599 -1.86 -13.58 9.73
N CYS A 600 -2.37 -14.19 10.81
CA CYS A 600 -1.90 -15.45 11.36
C CYS A 600 -2.95 -16.57 11.35
N ALA A 601 -4.21 -16.26 11.07
CA ALA A 601 -5.30 -17.25 11.10
C ALA A 601 -5.00 -18.47 10.22
N GLY A 602 -5.31 -19.65 10.74
CA GLY A 602 -5.05 -20.94 10.11
C GLY A 602 -3.58 -21.29 9.95
N GLY A 603 -2.67 -20.45 10.44
CA GLY A 603 -1.21 -20.60 10.32
C GLY A 603 -0.59 -19.71 9.24
N ARG A 604 0.70 -19.40 9.41
CA ARG A 604 1.48 -18.53 8.50
C ARG A 604 2.31 -19.30 7.47
N VAL A 605 2.06 -20.59 7.32
CA VAL A 605 2.76 -21.47 6.38
C VAL A 605 2.06 -21.51 5.03
N ASP A 606 2.81 -21.88 4.00
CA ASP A 606 2.24 -22.13 2.68
C ASP A 606 1.19 -23.23 2.72
N GLY A 607 0.08 -23.05 2.04
CA GLY A 607 -1.04 -23.97 2.03
C GLY A 607 -2.09 -23.78 3.14
N ALA A 608 -1.82 -22.97 4.17
CA ALA A 608 -2.79 -22.68 5.22
C ALA A 608 -4.01 -21.93 4.67
N TRP A 609 -5.19 -22.27 5.18
CA TRP A 609 -6.45 -21.64 4.80
C TRP A 609 -6.88 -20.57 5.81
N ARG A 610 -7.53 -19.53 5.28
CA ARG A 610 -8.17 -18.46 6.04
C ARG A 610 -9.60 -18.28 5.56
N LEU A 611 -10.53 -18.11 6.49
CA LEU A 611 -11.93 -17.86 6.24
C LEU A 611 -12.36 -16.67 7.08
N THR A 612 -12.43 -15.51 6.46
CA THR A 612 -12.86 -14.25 7.07
C THR A 612 -14.37 -14.14 7.05
N TRP A 613 -14.98 -14.53 5.94
CA TRP A 613 -16.40 -14.42 5.70
C TRP A 613 -17.09 -15.77 5.86
N LEU A 614 -18.06 -15.85 6.75
CA LEU A 614 -18.94 -17.02 6.90
C LEU A 614 -20.29 -16.72 6.24
N SER A 615 -20.84 -17.68 5.49
CA SER A 615 -22.17 -17.53 4.92
C SER A 615 -23.25 -17.54 6.00
N LEU A 616 -24.29 -16.73 5.79
CA LEU A 616 -25.49 -16.67 6.61
C LEU A 616 -26.65 -17.42 5.93
N PRO A 617 -27.67 -17.85 6.67
CA PRO A 617 -28.87 -18.40 6.07
C PRO A 617 -29.52 -17.36 5.13
N PRO A 618 -30.06 -17.78 3.99
CA PRO A 618 -30.78 -16.86 3.13
C PRO A 618 -31.95 -16.25 3.90
N VAL A 619 -32.08 -14.94 3.82
CA VAL A 619 -33.24 -14.26 4.34
C VAL A 619 -34.42 -14.65 3.46
N SER A 620 -35.42 -15.34 4.01
CA SER A 620 -36.67 -15.62 3.26
C SER A 620 -37.23 -14.29 2.75
N PRO A 621 -37.53 -14.17 1.46
CA PRO A 621 -38.22 -12.95 0.97
C PRO A 621 -39.53 -12.79 1.77
N ARG A 622 -39.65 -11.62 2.40
CA ARG A 622 -40.89 -11.23 3.09
C ARG A 622 -41.97 -10.86 2.08
#